data_ba4d03a2f7ab811ee8de74329f2b4a92
#
_entry.id   ba4d03a2f7ab811ee8de74329f2b4a92
#
_cell.length_a   1.000
_cell.length_b   1.000
_cell.length_c   1.000
_cell.angle_alpha   90.00
_cell.angle_beta   90.00
_cell.angle_gamma   90.00
#
_symmetry.space_group_name_H-M   'P 1'
#
loop_
_entity.id
_entity.type
_entity.pdbx_description
1 polymer ?
#
loop_
_entity_poly.entity_id
_entity_poly.type
_entity_poly.pdbx_seq_one_letter_code
_entity_poly.pdbx_strand_id
1 'polypeptide(L)'
;TRHQIPYQWLDIEKDSNAQKLVEGVSAETKLPVIFFPDGNVLIEPNLQELADKVGLQTRAALPFYDIIIIGSGPAGLAAAVYAGSEGYKCLVIEKAAPGGQAGSSPRIENYLGFPTGISGDDLTRRAVTQAKKFGVEILSAQEASQIVVNEAYRIVQLKDGAEISCHAVLIATGASFHTLK
;
A
#
# COMPACT_ATOMS: atom_id res chain seq x y z
N THR A 1 -6.61 -3.61 -9.71
CA THR A 1 -5.67 -3.60 -8.55
C THR A 1 -6.13 -2.59 -7.51
N ARG A 2 -5.77 -2.80 -6.24
CA ARG A 2 -6.07 -1.85 -5.15
C ARG A 2 -5.36 -0.49 -5.33
N HIS A 3 -4.26 -0.45 -6.06
CA HIS A 3 -3.57 0.78 -6.46
C HIS A 3 -4.13 1.39 -7.75
N GLN A 4 -5.18 0.83 -8.34
CA GLN A 4 -5.82 1.28 -9.60
C GLN A 4 -4.87 1.31 -10.81
N ILE A 5 -3.78 0.55 -10.76
CA ILE A 5 -2.86 0.41 -11.88
C ILE A 5 -3.42 -0.66 -12.81
N PRO A 6 -3.76 -0.32 -14.07
CA PRO A 6 -4.22 -1.30 -15.03
C PRO A 6 -3.11 -2.30 -15.36
N TYR A 7 -3.45 -3.58 -15.42
CA TYR A 7 -2.53 -4.63 -15.81
C TYR A 7 -3.27 -5.77 -16.50
N GLN A 8 -2.56 -6.53 -17.28
CA GLN A 8 -3.02 -7.78 -17.85
C GLN A 8 -2.21 -8.93 -17.25
N TRP A 9 -2.91 -9.92 -16.70
CA TRP A 9 -2.28 -11.14 -16.22
C TRP A 9 -2.28 -12.18 -17.34
N LEU A 10 -1.11 -12.73 -17.64
CA LEU A 10 -0.93 -13.79 -18.62
C LEU A 10 -0.33 -15.03 -17.93
N ASP A 11 -0.95 -16.16 -18.13
CA ASP A 11 -0.50 -17.44 -17.58
C ASP A 11 0.35 -18.15 -18.64
N ILE A 12 1.66 -18.28 -18.39
CA ILE A 12 2.60 -18.88 -19.35
C ILE A 12 2.32 -20.36 -19.65
N GLU A 13 1.59 -21.06 -18.75
CA GLU A 13 1.21 -22.44 -18.99
C GLU A 13 0.01 -22.57 -19.95
N LYS A 14 -0.75 -21.50 -20.14
CA LYS A 14 -1.99 -21.47 -20.93
C LYS A 14 -1.92 -20.56 -22.16
N ASP A 15 -0.97 -19.61 -22.18
CA ASP A 15 -0.84 -18.63 -23.26
C ASP A 15 0.54 -18.76 -23.95
N SER A 16 0.53 -19.27 -25.17
CA SER A 16 1.74 -19.45 -25.98
C SER A 16 2.43 -18.13 -26.35
N ASN A 17 1.71 -17.00 -26.39
CA ASN A 17 2.33 -15.69 -26.63
C ASN A 17 3.05 -15.22 -25.38
N ALA A 18 2.47 -15.44 -24.19
CA ALA A 18 3.12 -15.15 -22.93
C ALA A 18 4.42 -15.94 -22.76
N GLN A 19 4.41 -17.22 -23.14
CA GLN A 19 5.60 -18.06 -23.12
C GLN A 19 6.71 -17.49 -24.02
N LYS A 20 6.40 -17.15 -25.28
CA LYS A 20 7.36 -16.53 -26.20
C LYS A 20 7.92 -15.19 -25.71
N LEU A 21 7.09 -14.37 -25.05
CA LEU A 21 7.54 -13.10 -24.46
C LEU A 21 8.58 -13.35 -23.36
N VAL A 22 8.35 -14.33 -22.49
CA VAL A 22 9.29 -14.67 -21.42
C VAL A 22 10.57 -15.29 -21.98
N GLU A 23 10.49 -16.22 -22.93
CA GLU A 23 11.64 -16.82 -23.63
C GLU A 23 12.50 -15.76 -24.33
N GLY A 24 11.87 -14.72 -24.87
CA GLY A 24 12.57 -13.59 -25.51
C GLY A 24 13.41 -12.74 -24.54
N VAL A 25 13.16 -12.84 -23.22
CA VAL A 25 13.97 -12.14 -22.19
C VAL A 25 15.21 -12.97 -21.86
N SER A 26 15.05 -14.24 -21.48
CA SER A 26 16.13 -15.20 -21.23
C SER A 26 15.55 -16.60 -21.09
N ALA A 27 16.29 -17.63 -21.50
CA ALA A 27 15.89 -19.04 -21.35
C ALA A 27 15.78 -19.50 -19.88
N GLU A 28 16.43 -18.79 -18.93
CA GLU A 28 16.43 -19.10 -17.50
C GLU A 28 15.66 -18.04 -16.69
N THR A 29 14.67 -17.38 -17.30
CA THR A 29 13.97 -16.26 -16.67
C THR A 29 13.10 -16.73 -15.51
N LYS A 30 13.35 -16.17 -14.33
CA LYS A 30 12.52 -16.40 -13.13
C LYS A 30 11.22 -15.61 -13.21
N LEU A 31 10.17 -16.17 -12.61
CA LEU A 31 8.84 -15.56 -12.55
C LEU A 31 8.59 -14.90 -11.18
N PRO A 32 7.73 -13.87 -11.13
CA PRO A 32 7.01 -13.25 -12.24
C PRO A 32 7.87 -12.34 -13.10
N VAL A 33 7.52 -12.19 -14.40
CA VAL A 33 8.09 -11.18 -15.30
C VAL A 33 7.04 -10.13 -15.57
N ILE A 34 7.43 -8.85 -15.48
CA ILE A 34 6.54 -7.73 -15.70
C ILE A 34 7.07 -6.88 -16.85
N PHE A 35 6.27 -6.78 -17.90
CA PHE A 35 6.54 -5.94 -19.06
C PHE A 35 5.82 -4.60 -18.92
N PHE A 36 6.52 -3.52 -19.19
CA PHE A 36 5.97 -2.16 -19.14
C PHE A 36 5.79 -1.58 -20.55
N PRO A 37 4.84 -0.65 -20.75
CA PRO A 37 4.61 -0.01 -22.06
C PRO A 37 5.82 0.78 -22.58
N ASP A 38 6.73 1.19 -21.71
CA ASP A 38 7.96 1.89 -22.05
C ASP A 38 9.11 0.95 -22.52
N GLY A 39 8.83 -0.34 -22.64
CA GLY A 39 9.79 -1.38 -23.03
C GLY A 39 10.66 -1.91 -21.90
N ASN A 40 10.54 -1.37 -20.68
CA ASN A 40 11.25 -1.91 -19.53
C ASN A 40 10.66 -3.26 -19.10
N VAL A 41 11.50 -4.12 -18.54
CA VAL A 41 11.12 -5.44 -18.01
C VAL A 41 11.67 -5.58 -16.60
N LEU A 42 10.84 -6.04 -15.68
CA LEU A 42 11.27 -6.46 -14.35
C LEU A 42 11.12 -7.98 -14.22
N ILE A 43 12.15 -8.63 -13.70
CA ILE A 43 12.21 -10.08 -13.47
C ILE A 43 12.21 -10.33 -11.98
N GLU A 44 11.24 -11.07 -11.47
CA GLU A 44 11.09 -11.39 -10.04
C GLU A 44 11.24 -10.14 -9.12
N PRO A 45 10.58 -8.98 -9.48
CA PRO A 45 10.76 -7.77 -8.70
C PRO A 45 10.21 -7.92 -7.30
N ASN A 46 10.88 -7.31 -6.33
CA ASN A 46 10.27 -7.09 -5.03
C ASN A 46 9.18 -6.01 -5.09
N LEU A 47 8.36 -5.91 -4.04
CA LEU A 47 7.24 -4.96 -4.02
C LEU A 47 7.67 -3.51 -4.12
N GLN A 48 8.83 -3.14 -3.55
CA GLN A 48 9.33 -1.78 -3.57
C GLN A 48 9.81 -1.38 -4.97
N GLU A 49 10.58 -2.25 -5.64
CA GLU A 49 11.00 -2.04 -7.04
C GLU A 49 9.80 -1.86 -7.97
N LEU A 50 8.78 -2.68 -7.79
CA LEU A 50 7.55 -2.56 -8.57
C LEU A 50 6.82 -1.26 -8.25
N ALA A 51 6.70 -0.90 -6.96
CA ALA A 51 6.04 0.32 -6.51
C ALA A 51 6.74 1.57 -7.09
N ASP A 52 8.06 1.63 -7.02
CA ASP A 52 8.86 2.72 -7.59
C ASP A 52 8.65 2.83 -9.10
N LYS A 53 8.69 1.69 -9.81
CA LYS A 53 8.53 1.66 -11.27
C LYS A 53 7.16 2.12 -11.74
N VAL A 54 6.10 1.84 -10.97
CA VAL A 54 4.74 2.28 -11.29
C VAL A 54 4.39 3.66 -10.71
N GLY A 55 5.37 4.36 -10.12
CA GLY A 55 5.21 5.72 -9.61
C GLY A 55 4.41 5.82 -8.31
N LEU A 56 4.36 4.76 -7.50
CA LEU A 56 3.82 4.84 -6.15
C LEU A 56 4.82 5.53 -5.23
N GLN A 57 4.31 6.25 -4.24
CA GLN A 57 5.15 6.90 -3.25
C GLN A 57 5.70 5.85 -2.27
N THR A 58 7.01 5.68 -2.25
CA THR A 58 7.73 4.72 -1.39
C THR A 58 8.61 5.41 -0.36
N ARG A 59 8.79 6.73 -0.48
CA ARG A 59 9.61 7.53 0.44
C ARG A 59 8.83 8.69 1.00
N ALA A 60 9.03 8.99 2.28
CA ALA A 60 8.44 10.12 2.96
C ALA A 60 8.99 11.44 2.39
N ALA A 61 8.09 12.40 2.13
CA ALA A 61 8.49 13.72 1.65
C ALA A 61 9.05 14.60 2.76
N LEU A 62 8.65 14.36 4.02
CA LEU A 62 9.06 15.13 5.18
C LEU A 62 9.84 14.26 6.17
N PRO A 63 10.81 14.81 6.89
CA PRO A 63 11.51 14.09 7.96
C PRO A 63 10.70 13.99 9.26
N PHE A 64 9.64 14.83 9.41
CA PHE A 64 8.82 14.91 10.61
C PHE A 64 7.34 15.13 10.30
N TYR A 65 6.48 14.38 10.97
CA TYR A 65 5.02 14.47 10.87
C TYR A 65 4.36 14.69 12.22
N ASP A 66 3.13 15.23 12.22
CA ASP A 66 2.34 15.33 13.45
C ASP A 66 1.87 13.93 13.87
N ILE A 67 1.44 13.12 12.91
CA ILE A 67 1.00 11.74 13.15
C ILE A 67 1.48 10.79 12.05
N ILE A 68 1.98 9.63 12.45
CA ILE A 68 2.22 8.49 11.57
C ILE A 68 1.20 7.39 11.88
N ILE A 69 0.54 6.89 10.85
CA ILE A 69 -0.43 5.81 10.92
C ILE A 69 0.16 4.56 10.27
N ILE A 70 0.27 3.46 11.00
CA ILE A 70 0.82 2.20 10.50
C ILE A 70 -0.34 1.29 10.10
N GLY A 71 -0.52 1.11 8.81
CA GLY A 71 -1.59 0.34 8.18
C GLY A 71 -2.67 1.23 7.56
N SER A 72 -3.06 0.92 6.34
CA SER A 72 -4.06 1.63 5.54
C SER A 72 -5.34 0.80 5.34
N GLY A 73 -5.71 -0.02 6.31
CA GLY A 73 -7.04 -0.61 6.41
C GLY A 73 -8.11 0.44 6.71
N PRO A 74 -9.39 0.06 6.86
CA PRO A 74 -10.48 1.01 7.11
C PRO A 74 -10.25 1.90 8.32
N ALA A 75 -9.70 1.35 9.41
CA ALA A 75 -9.38 2.12 10.62
C ALA A 75 -8.28 3.16 10.37
N GLY A 76 -7.17 2.76 9.74
CA GLY A 76 -6.07 3.65 9.43
C GLY A 76 -6.46 4.75 8.44
N LEU A 77 -7.21 4.40 7.38
CA LEU A 77 -7.71 5.39 6.42
C LEU A 77 -8.72 6.36 7.04
N ALA A 78 -9.61 5.88 7.91
CA ALA A 78 -10.52 6.77 8.64
C ALA A 78 -9.75 7.76 9.51
N ALA A 79 -8.79 7.28 10.31
CA ALA A 79 -7.93 8.14 11.11
C ALA A 79 -7.14 9.14 10.27
N ALA A 80 -6.63 8.72 9.10
CA ALA A 80 -5.91 9.57 8.16
C ALA A 80 -6.79 10.70 7.62
N VAL A 81 -8.04 10.40 7.23
CA VAL A 81 -9.00 11.41 6.78
C VAL A 81 -9.25 12.44 7.87
N TYR A 82 -9.51 12.00 9.10
CA TYR A 82 -9.74 12.93 10.22
C TYR A 82 -8.48 13.77 10.53
N ALA A 83 -7.31 13.15 10.65
CA ALA A 83 -6.08 13.87 10.90
C ALA A 83 -5.78 14.93 9.83
N GLY A 84 -5.89 14.55 8.55
CA GLY A 84 -5.69 15.48 7.44
C GLY A 84 -6.73 16.61 7.42
N SER A 85 -8.00 16.31 7.70
CA SER A 85 -9.07 17.34 7.72
C SER A 85 -8.89 18.38 8.83
N GLU A 86 -8.24 18.00 9.94
CA GLU A 86 -7.84 18.92 11.03
C GLU A 86 -6.53 19.67 10.75
N GLY A 87 -5.91 19.43 9.57
CA GLY A 87 -4.69 20.12 9.13
C GLY A 87 -3.38 19.53 9.65
N TYR A 88 -3.41 18.34 10.26
CA TYR A 88 -2.19 17.67 10.69
C TYR A 88 -1.39 17.14 9.50
N LYS A 89 -0.05 17.26 9.58
CA LYS A 89 0.87 16.56 8.67
C LYS A 89 0.84 15.08 9.00
N CYS A 90 0.07 14.32 8.18
CA CYS A 90 -0.21 12.91 8.42
C CYS A 90 0.47 12.05 7.37
N LEU A 91 1.17 11.00 7.83
CA LEU A 91 1.76 9.95 7.00
C LEU A 91 1.11 8.62 7.31
N VAL A 92 0.71 7.88 6.28
CA VAL A 92 0.27 6.48 6.37
C VAL A 92 1.36 5.59 5.80
N ILE A 93 1.72 4.52 6.52
CA ILE A 93 2.69 3.51 6.08
C ILE A 93 1.94 2.22 5.78
N GLU A 94 2.04 1.74 4.53
CA GLU A 94 1.36 0.52 4.08
C GLU A 94 2.34 -0.45 3.42
N LYS A 95 2.37 -1.68 3.96
CA LYS A 95 3.32 -2.71 3.51
C LYS A 95 2.98 -3.35 2.16
N ALA A 96 1.72 -3.34 1.78
CA ALA A 96 1.27 -3.99 0.55
C ALA A 96 0.39 -3.04 -0.27
N ALA A 97 -0.89 -2.97 0.02
CA ALA A 97 -1.84 -2.15 -0.70
C ALA A 97 -2.95 -1.63 0.21
N PRO A 98 -3.44 -0.40 -0.01
CA PRO A 98 -4.51 0.18 0.79
C PRO A 98 -5.76 -0.70 0.86
N GLY A 99 -6.51 -0.57 1.96
CA GLY A 99 -7.79 -1.24 2.20
C GLY A 99 -7.71 -2.44 3.13
N GLY A 100 -6.50 -2.97 3.40
CA GLY A 100 -6.32 -4.13 4.27
C GLY A 100 -7.18 -5.32 3.84
N GLN A 101 -7.69 -6.10 4.79
CA GLN A 101 -8.59 -7.24 4.49
C GLN A 101 -9.93 -6.79 3.92
N ALA A 102 -10.47 -5.66 4.38
CA ALA A 102 -11.73 -5.13 3.89
C ALA A 102 -11.70 -4.81 2.40
N GLY A 103 -10.55 -4.37 1.87
CA GLY A 103 -10.37 -4.02 0.47
C GLY A 103 -10.63 -5.17 -0.52
N SER A 104 -10.60 -6.44 -0.08
CA SER A 104 -10.94 -7.60 -0.90
C SER A 104 -12.38 -8.09 -0.72
N SER A 105 -13.16 -7.48 0.17
CA SER A 105 -14.54 -7.89 0.42
C SER A 105 -15.45 -7.49 -0.74
N PRO A 106 -16.25 -8.42 -1.29
CA PRO A 106 -17.16 -8.09 -2.39
C PRO A 106 -18.25 -7.13 -1.94
N ARG A 107 -18.66 -7.18 -0.67
CA ARG A 107 -19.68 -6.33 -0.09
C ARG A 107 -19.47 -6.12 1.41
N ILE A 108 -19.54 -4.86 1.84
CA ILE A 108 -19.49 -4.41 3.23
C ILE A 108 -20.81 -3.70 3.53
N GLU A 109 -21.58 -4.19 4.49
CA GLU A 109 -22.92 -3.69 4.80
C GLU A 109 -22.98 -2.92 6.12
N ASN A 110 -21.96 -3.04 6.95
CA ASN A 110 -21.88 -2.43 8.28
C ASN A 110 -20.92 -1.23 8.37
N TYR A 111 -20.55 -0.63 7.26
CA TYR A 111 -19.74 0.59 7.27
C TYR A 111 -20.65 1.82 7.27
N LEU A 112 -20.44 2.70 8.25
CA LEU A 112 -21.26 3.90 8.44
C LEU A 112 -21.27 4.78 7.18
N GLY A 113 -22.46 5.25 6.78
CA GLY A 113 -22.66 6.10 5.61
C GLY A 113 -23.02 5.35 4.32
N PHE A 114 -23.05 4.01 4.35
CA PHE A 114 -23.38 3.18 3.18
C PHE A 114 -24.55 2.23 3.47
N PRO A 115 -25.80 2.74 3.57
CA PRO A 115 -26.95 1.94 3.98
C PRO A 115 -27.31 0.81 3.01
N THR A 116 -26.87 0.89 1.75
CA THR A 116 -27.05 -0.14 0.72
C THR A 116 -25.84 -1.06 0.57
N GLY A 117 -24.82 -0.88 1.43
CA GLY A 117 -23.53 -1.55 1.32
C GLY A 117 -22.61 -0.93 0.26
N ILE A 118 -21.38 -1.34 0.29
CA ILE A 118 -20.32 -0.90 -0.64
C ILE A 118 -19.30 -2.03 -0.81
N SER A 119 -18.65 -2.14 -1.98
CA SER A 119 -17.52 -3.05 -2.15
C SER A 119 -16.30 -2.55 -1.37
N GLY A 120 -15.45 -3.46 -0.90
CA GLY A 120 -14.22 -3.11 -0.21
C GLY A 120 -13.27 -2.29 -1.08
N ASP A 121 -13.21 -2.59 -2.38
CA ASP A 121 -12.41 -1.82 -3.35
C ASP A 121 -12.90 -0.37 -3.48
N ASP A 122 -14.21 -0.18 -3.65
CA ASP A 122 -14.81 1.16 -3.74
C ASP A 122 -14.65 1.96 -2.45
N LEU A 123 -14.84 1.31 -1.29
CA LEU A 123 -14.63 1.95 0.00
C LEU A 123 -13.17 2.42 0.14
N THR A 124 -12.23 1.55 -0.17
CA THR A 124 -10.79 1.86 -0.13
C THR A 124 -10.44 3.01 -1.05
N ARG A 125 -10.89 2.95 -2.30
CA ARG A 125 -10.63 3.98 -3.31
C ARG A 125 -11.14 5.35 -2.85
N ARG A 126 -12.36 5.42 -2.33
CA ARG A 126 -12.94 6.66 -1.79
C ARG A 126 -12.17 7.18 -0.60
N ALA A 127 -11.80 6.32 0.35
CA ALA A 127 -11.05 6.72 1.54
C ALA A 127 -9.63 7.21 1.20
N VAL A 128 -8.91 6.54 0.31
CA VAL A 128 -7.59 6.97 -0.18
C VAL A 128 -7.69 8.33 -0.88
N THR A 129 -8.67 8.49 -1.77
CA THR A 129 -8.89 9.76 -2.47
C THR A 129 -9.21 10.90 -1.50
N GLN A 130 -10.03 10.62 -0.48
CA GLN A 130 -10.39 11.60 0.54
C GLN A 130 -9.19 11.97 1.42
N ALA A 131 -8.39 11.01 1.88
CA ALA A 131 -7.18 11.26 2.65
C ALA A 131 -6.18 12.13 1.85
N LYS A 132 -5.92 11.77 0.60
CA LYS A 132 -5.04 12.55 -0.30
C LYS A 132 -5.55 13.97 -0.54
N LYS A 133 -6.87 14.18 -0.66
CA LYS A 133 -7.49 15.51 -0.79
C LYS A 133 -7.14 16.41 0.40
N PHE A 134 -6.98 15.85 1.60
CA PHE A 134 -6.57 16.57 2.81
C PHE A 134 -5.06 16.60 3.02
N GLY A 135 -4.27 16.27 2.00
CA GLY A 135 -2.81 16.33 2.06
C GLY A 135 -2.14 15.18 2.82
N VAL A 136 -2.88 14.11 3.13
CA VAL A 136 -2.30 12.93 3.74
C VAL A 136 -1.37 12.23 2.75
N GLU A 137 -0.18 11.92 3.22
CA GLU A 137 0.82 11.16 2.49
C GLU A 137 0.66 9.67 2.77
N ILE A 138 0.73 8.84 1.73
CA ILE A 138 0.59 7.39 1.85
C ILE A 138 1.78 6.72 1.19
N LEU A 139 2.64 6.10 2.00
CA LEU A 139 3.72 5.25 1.52
C LEU A 139 3.19 3.86 1.21
N SER A 140 3.51 3.36 0.04
CA SER A 140 3.20 2.01 -0.42
C SER A 140 4.47 1.15 -0.44
N ALA A 141 4.31 -0.15 -0.27
CA ALA A 141 5.40 -1.13 -0.22
C ALA A 141 6.45 -0.83 0.87
N GLN A 142 6.02 -0.19 1.97
CA GLN A 142 6.86 0.15 3.12
C GLN A 142 6.34 -0.52 4.39
N GLU A 143 7.22 -1.17 5.12
CA GLU A 143 6.87 -1.87 6.36
C GLU A 143 7.60 -1.24 7.54
N ALA A 144 6.83 -0.80 8.56
CA ALA A 144 7.38 -0.37 9.84
C ALA A 144 7.94 -1.58 10.59
N SER A 145 9.19 -1.52 10.99
CA SER A 145 9.90 -2.59 11.71
C SER A 145 9.98 -2.34 13.20
N GLN A 146 10.12 -1.07 13.59
CA GLN A 146 10.27 -0.69 14.99
C GLN A 146 9.73 0.71 15.25
N ILE A 147 9.27 0.93 16.48
CA ILE A 147 8.93 2.26 17.00
C ILE A 147 9.84 2.52 18.19
N VAL A 148 10.62 3.58 18.08
CA VAL A 148 11.45 4.08 19.19
C VAL A 148 10.75 5.26 19.84
N VAL A 149 10.57 5.20 21.15
CA VAL A 149 9.96 6.26 21.95
C VAL A 149 11.05 7.13 22.53
N ASN A 150 11.06 8.38 22.13
CA ASN A 150 11.85 9.44 22.76
C ASN A 150 10.93 10.32 23.62
N GLU A 151 11.45 11.10 24.53
CA GLU A 151 10.66 11.90 25.48
C GLU A 151 9.61 12.78 24.78
N ALA A 152 9.99 13.50 23.73
CA ALA A 152 9.15 14.46 23.03
C ALA A 152 8.55 13.94 21.71
N TYR A 153 9.07 12.87 21.14
CA TYR A 153 8.67 12.38 19.82
C TYR A 153 8.85 10.86 19.67
N ARG A 154 8.39 10.31 18.56
CA ARG A 154 8.51 8.90 18.18
C ARG A 154 9.28 8.81 16.89
N ILE A 155 10.07 7.76 16.75
CA ILE A 155 10.78 7.42 15.51
C ILE A 155 10.21 6.10 15.01
N VAL A 156 9.67 6.10 13.81
CA VAL A 156 9.25 4.89 13.12
C VAL A 156 10.38 4.48 12.18
N GLN A 157 10.93 3.30 12.41
CA GLN A 157 11.94 2.70 11.55
C GLN A 157 11.26 1.81 10.53
N LEU A 158 11.66 1.93 9.26
CA LEU A 158 11.19 1.09 8.17
C LEU A 158 12.16 -0.08 7.94
N LYS A 159 11.71 -1.14 7.29
CA LYS A 159 12.54 -2.30 6.95
C LYS A 159 13.71 -1.98 6.02
N ASP A 160 13.60 -0.96 5.20
CA ASP A 160 14.67 -0.48 4.31
C ASP A 160 15.74 0.36 5.05
N GLY A 161 15.58 0.56 6.37
CA GLY A 161 16.47 1.33 7.23
C GLY A 161 16.14 2.82 7.30
N ALA A 162 15.12 3.31 6.61
CA ALA A 162 14.69 4.70 6.74
C ALA A 162 14.03 4.96 8.11
N GLU A 163 14.24 6.16 8.65
CA GLU A 163 13.67 6.62 9.91
C GLU A 163 12.82 7.87 9.69
N ILE A 164 11.64 7.89 10.28
CA ILE A 164 10.70 9.01 10.17
C ILE A 164 10.22 9.37 11.57
N SER A 165 10.34 10.64 11.94
CA SER A 165 9.94 11.12 13.25
C SER A 165 8.52 11.69 13.28
N CYS A 166 7.84 11.60 14.42
CA CYS A 166 6.51 12.18 14.61
C CYS A 166 6.19 12.48 16.08
N HIS A 167 5.13 13.27 16.28
CA HIS A 167 4.59 13.48 17.61
C HIS A 167 3.81 12.28 18.13
N ALA A 168 3.00 11.63 17.25
CA ALA A 168 2.15 10.51 17.63
C ALA A 168 2.21 9.39 16.59
N VAL A 169 2.06 8.14 17.04
CA VAL A 169 1.90 6.97 16.20
C VAL A 169 0.57 6.31 16.49
N LEU A 170 -0.20 6.04 15.43
CA LEU A 170 -1.40 5.21 15.48
C LEU A 170 -1.09 3.85 14.84
N ILE A 171 -1.27 2.77 15.58
CA ILE A 171 -1.10 1.41 15.10
C ILE A 171 -2.45 0.88 14.63
N ALA A 172 -2.62 0.70 13.32
CA ALA A 172 -3.83 0.23 12.65
C ALA A 172 -3.54 -0.96 11.71
N THR A 173 -2.63 -1.84 12.12
CA THR A 173 -2.08 -2.94 11.31
C THR A 173 -3.09 -4.05 11.01
N GLY A 174 -4.25 -4.03 11.65
CA GLY A 174 -5.29 -5.04 11.50
C GLY A 174 -4.93 -6.37 12.15
N ALA A 175 -5.61 -7.43 11.71
CA ALA A 175 -5.40 -8.79 12.19
C ALA A 175 -4.94 -9.71 11.05
N SER A 176 -4.13 -10.71 11.39
CA SER A 176 -3.78 -11.82 10.51
C SER A 176 -4.34 -13.12 11.08
N PHE A 177 -4.79 -14.01 10.19
CA PHE A 177 -5.24 -15.34 10.61
C PHE A 177 -4.06 -16.30 10.61
N HIS A 178 -3.93 -17.08 11.69
CA HIS A 178 -3.09 -18.26 11.71
C HIS A 178 -3.92 -19.47 11.28
N THR A 179 -3.57 -20.10 10.19
CA THR A 179 -4.13 -21.41 9.81
C THR A 179 -3.46 -22.48 10.68
N LEU A 180 -4.25 -23.22 11.41
CA LEU A 180 -3.77 -24.44 12.05
C LEU A 180 -3.35 -25.43 10.97
N LYS A 181 -2.15 -25.95 11.07
CA LYS A 181 -1.64 -27.02 10.17
C LYS A 181 -2.23 -28.37 10.57
#